data_ac3cb23d7c143d082ddb7c0eaddde062
#
_entry.id   ac3cb23d7c143d082ddb7c0eaddde062
#
_cell.length_a   1.000
_cell.length_b   1.000
_cell.length_c   1.000
_cell.angle_alpha   90.00
_cell.angle_beta   90.00
_cell.angle_gamma   90.00
#
_symmetry.space_group_name_H-M   'P 1'
#
loop_
_entity.id
_entity.type
_entity.pdbx_description
1 polymer ?
#
loop_
_entity_poly.entity_id
_entity_poly.type
_entity_poly.pdbx_seq_one_letter_code
_entity_poly.pdbx_strand_id
1 'polypeptide(L)'
;SAETKTLVLSVEGMTCAACAARIERVLTKEKSVKDVVVNFPLKKAILEVNPEDNNSDEYIQRIRSIGYSAQEEIAEEKKSNIRKFLTPFLSLIFTLSINPLIGADQGLAALGIGSLIIFVFGRKFHVSALKNIKILNFNMDTLISIGSLSSFAIGILPNNGELMYLETGGFIISFILLGKTIEDISIKSSVSLSDSIIESIPKDVNVYENQTTVRKPLNQIEIGDVIIVKKGEIIPLDGVIIRGSSEVDESVISGESEPLTIKEGD
;
A
#
# COMPACT_ATOMS: atom_id res chain seq x y z
N SER A 1 -10.28 -10.77 29.73
CA SER A 1 -9.91 -10.46 28.34
C SER A 1 -8.43 -10.69 28.23
N ALA A 2 -8.00 -11.67 27.44
CA ALA A 2 -6.57 -11.89 27.21
C ALA A 2 -6.05 -10.66 26.44
N GLU A 3 -5.07 -9.97 27.02
CA GLU A 3 -4.36 -8.87 26.37
C GLU A 3 -3.89 -9.33 25.01
N THR A 4 -4.13 -8.55 23.96
CA THR A 4 -3.63 -8.76 22.61
C THR A 4 -2.66 -7.65 22.26
N LYS A 5 -1.59 -7.98 21.56
CA LYS A 5 -0.64 -7.01 21.03
C LYS A 5 -0.91 -6.83 19.55
N THR A 6 -1.01 -5.59 19.09
CA THR A 6 -1.12 -5.27 17.67
C THR A 6 0.27 -5.12 17.06
N LEU A 7 0.54 -5.89 16.00
CA LEU A 7 1.76 -5.81 15.21
C LEU A 7 1.41 -5.33 13.81
N VAL A 8 2.11 -4.30 13.32
CA VAL A 8 1.93 -3.74 11.98
C VAL A 8 3.16 -4.03 11.13
N LEU A 9 2.95 -4.72 10.01
CA LEU A 9 3.98 -5.04 9.04
C LEU A 9 3.73 -4.34 7.72
N SER A 10 4.75 -3.69 7.17
CA SER A 10 4.73 -3.19 5.80
C SER A 10 4.97 -4.36 4.84
N VAL A 11 4.10 -4.54 3.85
CA VAL A 11 4.16 -5.68 2.91
C VAL A 11 4.30 -5.18 1.48
N GLU A 12 5.39 -5.58 0.83
CA GLU A 12 5.66 -5.27 -0.57
C GLU A 12 5.42 -6.47 -1.50
N GLY A 13 5.16 -6.18 -2.78
CA GLY A 13 4.95 -7.20 -3.81
C GLY A 13 3.49 -7.61 -3.99
N MET A 14 2.56 -7.05 -3.21
CA MET A 14 1.13 -7.20 -3.50
C MET A 14 0.76 -6.39 -4.75
N THR A 15 0.12 -7.03 -5.71
CA THR A 15 -0.28 -6.42 -6.99
C THR A 15 -1.80 -6.31 -7.15
N CYS A 16 -2.56 -6.97 -6.29
CA CYS A 16 -4.04 -6.98 -6.31
C CYS A 16 -4.60 -7.42 -4.96
N ALA A 17 -5.90 -7.24 -4.75
CA ALA A 17 -6.61 -7.64 -3.53
C ALA A 17 -6.51 -9.15 -3.25
N ALA A 18 -6.42 -9.99 -4.29
CA ALA A 18 -6.23 -11.44 -4.12
C ALA A 18 -4.89 -11.78 -3.44
N CYS A 19 -3.86 -10.94 -3.62
CA CYS A 19 -2.58 -11.08 -2.93
C CYS A 19 -2.74 -10.83 -1.42
N ALA A 20 -3.50 -9.80 -1.04
CA ALA A 20 -3.81 -9.50 0.36
C ALA A 20 -4.57 -10.66 1.03
N ALA A 21 -5.64 -11.14 0.41
CA ALA A 21 -6.43 -12.27 0.91
C ALA A 21 -5.59 -13.56 1.06
N ARG A 22 -4.56 -13.74 0.21
CA ARG A 22 -3.64 -14.87 0.33
C ARG A 22 -2.74 -14.74 1.56
N ILE A 23 -2.22 -13.55 1.82
CA ILE A 23 -1.37 -13.28 2.99
C ILE A 23 -2.20 -13.49 4.26
N GLU A 24 -3.40 -12.96 4.33
CA GLU A 24 -4.34 -13.18 5.44
C GLU A 24 -4.53 -14.67 5.72
N ARG A 25 -4.88 -15.44 4.68
CA ARG A 25 -5.11 -16.89 4.81
C ARG A 25 -3.89 -17.65 5.34
N VAL A 26 -2.70 -17.20 5.04
CA VAL A 26 -1.46 -17.84 5.49
C VAL A 26 -1.17 -17.48 6.94
N LEU A 27 -1.32 -16.19 7.30
CA LEU A 27 -1.08 -15.72 8.65
C LEU A 27 -2.13 -16.17 9.66
N THR A 28 -3.40 -16.30 9.25
CA THR A 28 -4.49 -16.87 10.10
C THR A 28 -4.23 -18.31 10.53
N LYS A 29 -3.34 -19.05 9.85
CA LYS A 29 -2.97 -20.42 10.24
C LYS A 29 -1.94 -20.49 11.37
N GLU A 30 -1.30 -19.38 11.68
CA GLU A 30 -0.32 -19.31 12.76
C GLU A 30 -1.04 -19.30 14.12
N LYS A 31 -0.62 -20.16 15.04
CA LYS A 31 -1.32 -20.36 16.33
C LYS A 31 -1.29 -19.14 17.25
N SER A 32 -0.28 -18.30 17.09
CA SER A 32 -0.09 -17.06 17.84
C SER A 32 -0.92 -15.88 17.34
N VAL A 33 -1.48 -15.99 16.13
CA VAL A 33 -2.31 -14.94 15.51
C VAL A 33 -3.78 -15.16 15.86
N LYS A 34 -4.39 -14.19 16.54
CA LYS A 34 -5.83 -14.19 16.86
C LYS A 34 -6.66 -13.63 15.73
N ASP A 35 -6.19 -12.54 15.15
CA ASP A 35 -6.82 -11.89 13.99
C ASP A 35 -5.76 -11.28 13.07
N VAL A 36 -6.07 -11.16 11.79
CA VAL A 36 -5.20 -10.54 10.80
C VAL A 36 -6.01 -9.87 9.72
N VAL A 37 -5.67 -8.61 9.46
CA VAL A 37 -6.24 -7.81 8.38
C VAL A 37 -5.11 -7.32 7.49
N VAL A 38 -5.17 -7.65 6.19
CA VAL A 38 -4.20 -7.15 5.22
C VAL A 38 -4.82 -6.09 4.34
N ASN A 39 -4.38 -4.86 4.55
CA ASN A 39 -4.82 -3.72 3.77
C ASN A 39 -3.95 -3.59 2.51
N PHE A 40 -4.51 -3.99 1.34
CA PHE A 40 -3.81 -3.90 0.06
C PHE A 40 -3.48 -2.45 -0.33
N PRO A 41 -4.39 -1.48 -0.27
CA PRO A 41 -4.12 -0.07 -0.52
C PRO A 41 -2.98 0.52 0.32
N LEU A 42 -2.97 0.26 1.61
CA LEU A 42 -1.94 0.75 2.53
C LEU A 42 -0.65 -0.06 2.48
N LYS A 43 -0.69 -1.25 1.86
CA LYS A 43 0.41 -2.24 1.85
C LYS A 43 0.83 -2.67 3.26
N LYS A 44 -0.13 -2.78 4.17
CA LYS A 44 0.07 -3.14 5.57
C LYS A 44 -0.65 -4.43 5.91
N ALA A 45 -0.01 -5.26 6.74
CA ALA A 45 -0.65 -6.35 7.45
C ALA A 45 -0.70 -5.99 8.93
N ILE A 46 -1.90 -6.00 9.50
CA ILE A 46 -2.17 -5.72 10.90
C ILE A 46 -2.52 -7.06 11.54
N LEU A 47 -1.74 -7.48 12.53
CA LEU A 47 -1.91 -8.74 13.23
C LEU A 47 -2.24 -8.47 14.69
N GLU A 48 -3.25 -9.16 15.22
CA GLU A 48 -3.47 -9.28 16.65
C GLU A 48 -2.84 -10.58 17.14
N VAL A 49 -1.80 -10.45 17.96
CA VAL A 49 -1.00 -11.59 18.45
C VAL A 49 -1.04 -11.70 19.97
N ASN A 50 -0.72 -12.87 20.50
CA ASN A 50 -0.56 -13.04 21.93
C ASN A 50 0.67 -12.25 22.43
N PRO A 51 0.61 -11.58 23.59
CA PRO A 51 1.70 -10.73 24.10
C PRO A 51 3.03 -11.47 24.32
N GLU A 52 2.96 -12.78 24.60
CA GLU A 52 4.13 -13.63 24.81
C GLU A 52 4.86 -13.98 23.51
N ASP A 53 4.17 -13.93 22.37
CA ASP A 53 4.70 -14.25 21.04
C ASP A 53 5.15 -12.95 20.31
N ASN A 54 6.31 -12.44 20.70
CA ASN A 54 6.88 -11.20 20.15
C ASN A 54 7.82 -11.46 18.95
N ASN A 55 7.56 -12.48 18.16
CA ASN A 55 8.45 -12.89 17.07
C ASN A 55 7.98 -12.38 15.71
N SER A 56 8.09 -11.06 15.50
CA SER A 56 7.79 -10.42 14.21
C SER A 56 8.54 -11.07 13.04
N ASP A 57 9.75 -11.58 13.28
CA ASP A 57 10.57 -12.24 12.27
C ASP A 57 9.91 -13.50 11.71
N GLU A 58 9.17 -14.25 12.51
CA GLU A 58 8.45 -15.45 12.07
C GLU A 58 7.36 -15.10 11.04
N TYR A 59 6.54 -14.08 11.33
CA TYR A 59 5.52 -13.60 10.41
C TYR A 59 6.11 -13.02 9.13
N ILE A 60 7.23 -12.29 9.25
CA ILE A 60 7.98 -11.76 8.10
C ILE A 60 8.50 -12.91 7.22
N GLN A 61 9.09 -13.95 7.82
CA GLN A 61 9.55 -15.13 7.08
C GLN A 61 8.40 -15.87 6.42
N ARG A 62 7.24 -15.96 7.10
CA ARG A 62 6.05 -16.61 6.55
C ARG A 62 5.54 -15.87 5.31
N ILE A 63 5.46 -14.54 5.37
CA ILE A 63 5.10 -13.71 4.22
C ILE A 63 6.12 -13.87 3.08
N ARG A 64 7.42 -13.93 3.41
CA ARG A 64 8.49 -14.14 2.41
C ARG A 64 8.40 -15.52 1.75
N SER A 65 8.03 -16.56 2.47
CA SER A 65 7.92 -17.93 1.93
C SER A 65 6.86 -18.05 0.83
N ILE A 66 5.85 -17.18 0.84
CA ILE A 66 4.80 -17.13 -0.19
C ILE A 66 5.05 -16.09 -1.28
N GLY A 67 6.29 -15.53 -1.35
CA GLY A 67 6.75 -14.71 -2.46
C GLY A 67 6.61 -13.19 -2.28
N TYR A 68 6.20 -12.70 -1.10
CA TYR A 68 6.12 -11.28 -0.78
C TYR A 68 7.29 -10.83 0.09
N SER A 69 7.54 -9.53 0.18
CA SER A 69 8.51 -8.96 1.13
C SER A 69 7.75 -8.32 2.27
N ALA A 70 8.21 -8.51 3.51
CA ALA A 70 7.65 -7.85 4.67
C ALA A 70 8.76 -7.34 5.58
N GLN A 71 8.47 -6.24 6.28
CA GLN A 71 9.32 -5.63 7.30
C GLN A 71 8.44 -4.97 8.37
N GLU A 72 8.95 -4.81 9.59
CA GLU A 72 8.27 -4.00 10.59
C GLU A 72 8.13 -2.56 10.12
N GLU A 73 7.01 -1.93 10.46
CA GLU A 73 6.77 -0.55 10.10
C GLU A 73 7.70 0.37 10.90
N ILE A 74 8.80 0.78 10.29
CA ILE A 74 9.59 1.92 10.73
C ILE A 74 9.05 3.12 9.98
N ALA A 75 8.70 4.20 10.67
CA ALA A 75 8.17 5.42 10.06
C ALA A 75 9.16 5.96 9.01
N GLU A 76 8.99 5.56 7.76
CA GLU A 76 9.80 6.05 6.65
C GLU A 76 9.17 7.31 6.06
N GLU A 77 9.99 8.36 5.93
CA GLU A 77 9.67 9.57 5.18
C GLU A 77 9.25 9.25 3.74
N LYS A 78 8.06 9.71 3.37
CA LYS A 78 7.47 9.63 2.02
C LYS A 78 8.32 10.41 1.00
N LYS A 79 9.35 9.80 0.41
CA LYS A 79 10.00 10.36 -0.79
C LYS A 79 9.07 10.18 -2.00
N SER A 80 8.46 11.27 -2.44
CA SER A 80 7.73 11.36 -3.71
C SER A 80 8.69 11.10 -4.88
N ASN A 81 8.55 9.97 -5.54
CA ASN A 81 9.42 9.55 -6.64
C ASN A 81 8.78 9.94 -7.98
N ILE A 82 9.11 11.13 -8.51
CA ILE A 82 8.66 11.66 -9.83
C ILE A 82 8.89 10.62 -10.95
N ARG A 83 9.92 9.79 -10.84
CA ARG A 83 10.20 8.70 -11.78
C ARG A 83 9.04 7.71 -11.96
N LYS A 84 8.22 7.49 -10.92
CA LYS A 84 7.07 6.58 -11.00
C LYS A 84 5.99 7.09 -11.97
N PHE A 85 5.85 8.40 -12.11
CA PHE A 85 4.89 9.03 -13.01
C PHE A 85 5.40 9.10 -14.45
N LEU A 86 6.70 9.31 -14.65
CA LEU A 86 7.29 9.47 -15.97
C LEU A 86 7.38 8.14 -16.74
N THR A 87 7.58 7.04 -16.03
CA THR A 87 7.80 5.69 -16.62
C THR A 87 6.67 5.22 -17.55
N PRO A 88 5.36 5.24 -17.17
CA PRO A 88 4.29 4.78 -18.05
C PRO A 88 4.11 5.65 -19.28
N PHE A 89 4.24 6.97 -19.16
CA PHE A 89 4.13 7.88 -20.30
C PHE A 89 5.27 7.67 -21.30
N LEU A 90 6.49 7.49 -20.79
CA LEU A 90 7.65 7.22 -21.64
C LEU A 90 7.52 5.88 -22.35
N SER A 91 7.07 4.84 -21.67
CA SER A 91 6.83 3.53 -22.29
C SER A 91 5.77 3.59 -23.37
N LEU A 92 4.68 4.36 -23.16
CA LEU A 92 3.62 4.54 -24.15
C LEU A 92 4.11 5.30 -25.38
N ILE A 93 4.89 6.37 -25.21
CA ILE A 93 5.48 7.12 -26.32
C ILE A 93 6.40 6.20 -27.15
N PHE A 94 7.24 5.41 -26.50
CA PHE A 94 8.09 4.44 -27.21
C PHE A 94 7.26 3.37 -27.93
N THR A 95 6.19 2.87 -27.33
CA THR A 95 5.31 1.91 -27.98
C THR A 95 4.68 2.48 -29.26
N LEU A 96 4.15 3.70 -29.19
CA LEU A 96 3.56 4.39 -30.33
C LEU A 96 4.57 4.68 -31.46
N SER A 97 5.86 4.73 -31.15
CA SER A 97 6.91 4.93 -32.14
C SER A 97 7.27 3.67 -32.96
N ILE A 98 6.83 2.47 -32.50
CA ILE A 98 7.18 1.20 -33.17
C ILE A 98 6.55 1.12 -34.57
N ASN A 99 5.27 1.43 -34.72
CA ASN A 99 4.55 1.30 -36.00
C ASN A 99 5.11 2.22 -37.08
N PRO A 100 5.35 3.54 -36.84
CA PRO A 100 6.04 4.40 -37.80
C PRO A 100 7.42 3.90 -38.21
N LEU A 101 8.19 3.28 -37.31
CA LEU A 101 9.52 2.74 -37.65
C LEU A 101 9.44 1.51 -38.54
N ILE A 102 8.43 0.67 -38.34
CA ILE A 102 8.16 -0.47 -39.22
C ILE A 102 7.80 0.02 -40.62
N GLY A 103 6.93 1.03 -40.73
CA GLY A 103 6.53 1.67 -41.98
C GLY A 103 7.68 2.36 -42.70
N ALA A 104 8.70 2.83 -41.99
CA ALA A 104 9.92 3.44 -42.55
C ALA A 104 11.04 2.44 -42.87
N ASP A 105 10.76 1.14 -42.87
CA ASP A 105 11.70 0.05 -43.08
C ASP A 105 12.87 0.01 -42.06
N GLN A 106 12.64 0.55 -40.87
CA GLN A 106 13.60 0.55 -39.75
C GLN A 106 13.30 -0.57 -38.74
N GLY A 107 13.16 -1.79 -39.19
CA GLY A 107 12.78 -2.95 -38.39
C GLY A 107 13.71 -3.21 -37.18
N LEU A 108 15.02 -2.96 -37.35
CA LEU A 108 15.99 -3.11 -36.24
C LEU A 108 15.75 -2.08 -35.12
N ALA A 109 15.39 -0.85 -35.47
CA ALA A 109 15.06 0.18 -34.49
C ALA A 109 13.76 -0.18 -33.75
N ALA A 110 12.73 -0.65 -34.47
CA ALA A 110 11.48 -1.14 -33.90
C ALA A 110 11.72 -2.32 -32.93
N LEU A 111 12.59 -3.27 -33.32
CA LEU A 111 12.99 -4.38 -32.46
C LEU A 111 13.71 -3.90 -31.21
N GLY A 112 14.62 -2.94 -31.32
CA GLY A 112 15.34 -2.36 -30.18
C GLY A 112 14.41 -1.69 -29.19
N ILE A 113 13.47 -0.88 -29.66
CA ILE A 113 12.48 -0.21 -28.83
C ILE A 113 11.50 -1.21 -28.19
N GLY A 114 10.99 -2.18 -28.95
CA GLY A 114 10.13 -3.23 -28.41
C GLY A 114 10.82 -4.05 -27.31
N SER A 115 12.09 -4.41 -27.52
CA SER A 115 12.92 -5.07 -26.51
C SER A 115 13.08 -4.22 -25.25
N LEU A 116 13.37 -2.92 -25.41
CA LEU A 116 13.50 -1.99 -24.28
C LEU A 116 12.20 -1.94 -23.45
N ILE A 117 11.06 -1.82 -24.11
CA ILE A 117 9.76 -1.74 -23.41
C ILE A 117 9.49 -3.04 -22.66
N ILE A 118 9.59 -4.17 -23.34
CA ILE A 118 9.22 -5.46 -22.76
C ILE A 118 10.18 -5.86 -21.64
N PHE A 119 11.50 -5.76 -21.83
CA PHE A 119 12.46 -6.25 -20.84
C PHE A 119 12.88 -5.22 -19.79
N VAL A 120 12.94 -3.93 -20.11
CA VAL A 120 13.33 -2.91 -19.15
C VAL A 120 12.13 -2.37 -18.39
N PHE A 121 11.11 -1.86 -19.08
CA PHE A 121 9.91 -1.36 -18.42
C PHE A 121 9.04 -2.50 -17.84
N GLY A 122 8.98 -3.65 -18.51
CA GLY A 122 8.28 -4.85 -18.06
C GLY A 122 9.01 -5.67 -17.00
N ARG A 123 10.28 -5.35 -16.66
CA ARG A 123 11.13 -6.15 -15.76
C ARG A 123 10.47 -6.58 -14.47
N LYS A 124 9.70 -5.68 -13.84
CA LYS A 124 9.03 -5.97 -12.57
C LYS A 124 8.03 -7.12 -12.71
N PHE A 125 7.27 -7.14 -13.79
CA PHE A 125 6.28 -8.18 -14.06
C PHE A 125 6.96 -9.52 -14.32
N HIS A 126 8.04 -9.55 -15.10
CA HIS A 126 8.78 -10.79 -15.40
C HIS A 126 9.45 -11.38 -14.17
N VAL A 127 10.09 -10.54 -13.34
CA VAL A 127 10.72 -11.00 -12.09
C VAL A 127 9.67 -11.52 -11.10
N SER A 128 8.53 -10.82 -10.98
CA SER A 128 7.41 -11.27 -10.14
C SER A 128 6.82 -12.58 -10.66
N ALA A 129 6.59 -12.69 -11.97
CA ALA A 129 6.10 -13.91 -12.60
C ALA A 129 7.01 -15.11 -12.34
N LEU A 130 8.33 -14.96 -12.53
CA LEU A 130 9.30 -16.03 -12.29
C LEU A 130 9.32 -16.49 -10.83
N LYS A 131 9.19 -15.56 -9.87
CA LYS A 131 9.09 -15.93 -8.45
C LYS A 131 7.80 -16.69 -8.16
N ASN A 132 6.69 -16.25 -8.72
CA ASN A 132 5.38 -16.85 -8.48
C ASN A 132 5.21 -18.21 -9.17
N ILE A 133 5.76 -18.41 -10.36
CA ILE A 133 5.75 -19.70 -11.06
C ILE A 133 6.48 -20.79 -10.24
N LYS A 134 7.60 -20.45 -9.58
CA LYS A 134 8.34 -21.40 -8.74
C LYS A 134 7.53 -21.98 -7.59
N ILE A 135 6.51 -21.25 -7.12
CA ILE A 135 5.60 -21.68 -6.05
C ILE A 135 4.20 -22.04 -6.58
N LEU A 136 4.10 -22.27 -7.91
CA LEU A 136 2.85 -22.59 -8.61
C LEU A 136 1.71 -21.59 -8.34
N ASN A 137 2.08 -20.31 -8.17
CA ASN A 137 1.15 -19.23 -7.93
C ASN A 137 1.01 -18.37 -9.18
N PHE A 138 -0.06 -18.57 -9.93
CA PHE A 138 -0.37 -17.76 -11.11
C PHE A 138 -1.13 -16.51 -10.69
N ASN A 139 -0.54 -15.36 -10.92
CA ASN A 139 -1.12 -14.04 -10.64
C ASN A 139 -1.18 -13.18 -11.91
N MET A 140 -1.68 -11.95 -11.76
CA MET A 140 -1.77 -10.98 -12.85
C MET A 140 -0.40 -10.74 -13.52
N ASP A 141 0.69 -10.67 -12.75
CA ASP A 141 2.04 -10.45 -13.30
C ASP A 141 2.49 -11.61 -14.19
N THR A 142 2.08 -12.85 -13.86
CA THR A 142 2.34 -14.04 -14.68
C THR A 142 1.64 -13.92 -16.03
N LEU A 143 0.38 -13.50 -16.04
CA LEU A 143 -0.40 -13.32 -17.27
C LEU A 143 0.21 -12.22 -18.17
N ILE A 144 0.58 -11.07 -17.59
CA ILE A 144 1.24 -9.96 -18.28
C ILE A 144 2.56 -10.43 -18.89
N SER A 145 3.36 -11.17 -18.10
CA SER A 145 4.65 -11.67 -18.53
C SER A 145 4.51 -12.65 -19.70
N ILE A 146 3.60 -13.60 -19.62
CA ILE A 146 3.34 -14.57 -20.70
C ILE A 146 2.86 -13.83 -21.96
N GLY A 147 1.89 -12.94 -21.84
CA GLY A 147 1.32 -12.20 -22.98
C GLY A 147 2.37 -11.34 -23.70
N SER A 148 3.15 -10.56 -22.96
CA SER A 148 4.16 -9.67 -23.55
C SER A 148 5.35 -10.45 -24.13
N LEU A 149 5.81 -11.54 -23.49
CA LEU A 149 6.89 -12.37 -24.01
C LEU A 149 6.45 -13.19 -25.22
N SER A 150 5.21 -13.70 -25.25
CA SER A 150 4.66 -14.38 -26.42
C SER A 150 4.56 -13.42 -27.62
N SER A 151 4.09 -12.20 -27.38
CA SER A 151 4.02 -11.15 -28.40
C SER A 151 5.43 -10.80 -28.94
N PHE A 152 6.41 -10.70 -28.05
CA PHE A 152 7.81 -10.49 -28.44
C PHE A 152 8.34 -11.66 -29.27
N ALA A 153 8.12 -12.91 -28.82
CA ALA A 153 8.60 -14.10 -29.52
C ALA A 153 8.03 -14.22 -30.96
N ILE A 154 6.73 -13.90 -31.12
CA ILE A 154 6.11 -13.87 -32.46
C ILE A 154 6.70 -12.74 -33.30
N GLY A 155 6.90 -11.56 -32.71
CA GLY A 155 7.43 -10.39 -33.41
C GLY A 155 8.85 -10.56 -33.98
N ILE A 156 9.66 -11.49 -33.42
CA ILE A 156 11.04 -11.77 -33.90
C ILE A 156 11.12 -12.91 -34.90
N LEU A 157 10.01 -13.61 -35.18
CA LEU A 157 10.03 -14.72 -36.16
C LEU A 157 10.26 -14.19 -37.60
N PRO A 158 11.11 -14.86 -38.39
CA PRO A 158 11.60 -14.29 -39.65
C PRO A 158 10.60 -14.32 -40.84
N ASN A 159 9.35 -14.70 -40.62
CA ASN A 159 8.36 -14.85 -41.70
C ASN A 159 7.15 -13.97 -41.49
N ASN A 160 6.90 -13.05 -42.41
CA ASN A 160 5.60 -12.36 -42.63
C ASN A 160 5.28 -11.07 -41.85
N GLY A 161 6.26 -10.18 -41.65
CA GLY A 161 5.95 -8.80 -41.22
C GLY A 161 5.38 -8.70 -39.83
N GLU A 162 5.73 -9.62 -38.96
CA GLU A 162 5.13 -9.80 -37.62
C GLU A 162 5.72 -8.86 -36.55
N LEU A 163 6.62 -7.94 -36.97
CA LEU A 163 7.14 -6.87 -36.09
C LEU A 163 6.02 -6.06 -35.42
N MET A 164 4.81 -6.05 -36.00
CA MET A 164 3.63 -5.42 -35.39
C MET A 164 3.25 -6.03 -34.04
N TYR A 165 3.59 -7.29 -33.77
CA TYR A 165 3.39 -7.90 -32.47
C TYR A 165 4.28 -7.31 -31.37
N LEU A 166 5.41 -6.67 -31.72
CA LEU A 166 6.23 -5.92 -30.77
C LEU A 166 5.46 -4.73 -30.19
N GLU A 167 4.70 -4.05 -31.01
CA GLU A 167 3.79 -2.97 -30.58
C GLU A 167 2.73 -3.50 -29.62
N THR A 168 2.12 -4.65 -29.95
CA THR A 168 1.13 -5.30 -29.06
C THR A 168 1.72 -5.61 -27.68
N GLY A 169 2.92 -6.20 -27.64
CA GLY A 169 3.65 -6.47 -26.37
C GLY A 169 3.96 -5.19 -25.60
N GLY A 170 4.34 -4.13 -26.32
CA GLY A 170 4.57 -2.80 -25.77
C GLY A 170 3.33 -2.18 -25.16
N PHE A 171 2.17 -2.29 -25.84
CA PHE A 171 0.89 -1.81 -25.30
C PHE A 171 0.48 -2.55 -24.03
N ILE A 172 0.64 -3.88 -23.97
CA ILE A 172 0.36 -4.65 -22.76
C ILE A 172 1.12 -4.06 -21.56
N ILE A 173 2.44 -3.86 -21.70
CA ILE A 173 3.27 -3.32 -20.62
C ILE A 173 2.88 -1.86 -20.29
N SER A 174 2.72 -1.02 -21.31
CA SER A 174 2.48 0.42 -21.15
C SER A 174 1.12 0.70 -20.49
N PHE A 175 0.06 0.03 -20.94
CA PHE A 175 -1.28 0.22 -20.36
C PHE A 175 -1.36 -0.31 -18.92
N ILE A 176 -0.71 -1.42 -18.61
CA ILE A 176 -0.68 -1.93 -17.23
C ILE A 176 0.12 -0.98 -16.33
N LEU A 177 1.24 -0.44 -16.80
CA LEU A 177 2.00 0.56 -16.03
C LEU A 177 1.17 1.83 -15.78
N LEU A 178 0.43 2.29 -16.81
CA LEU A 178 -0.45 3.44 -16.70
C LEU A 178 -1.58 3.16 -15.70
N GLY A 179 -2.26 2.03 -15.82
CA GLY A 179 -3.33 1.62 -14.91
C GLY A 179 -2.87 1.55 -13.46
N LYS A 180 -1.71 0.93 -13.20
CA LYS A 180 -1.12 0.91 -11.84
C LYS A 180 -0.74 2.28 -11.31
N THR A 181 -0.32 3.19 -12.18
CA THR A 181 -0.01 4.56 -11.76
C THR A 181 -1.28 5.32 -11.36
N ILE A 182 -2.36 5.16 -12.12
CA ILE A 182 -3.68 5.75 -11.80
C ILE A 182 -4.21 5.15 -10.49
N GLU A 183 -4.11 3.84 -10.32
CA GLU A 183 -4.48 3.14 -9.08
C GLU A 183 -3.72 3.69 -7.88
N ASP A 184 -2.38 3.81 -7.97
CA ASP A 184 -1.53 4.37 -6.90
C ASP A 184 -1.91 5.82 -6.54
N ILE A 185 -2.31 6.65 -7.53
CA ILE A 185 -2.76 8.02 -7.30
C ILE A 185 -4.09 8.03 -6.56
N SER A 186 -5.05 7.24 -7.04
CA SER A 186 -6.40 7.18 -6.48
C SER A 186 -6.38 6.69 -5.02
N ILE A 187 -5.59 5.67 -4.74
CA ILE A 187 -5.39 5.14 -3.38
C ILE A 187 -4.77 6.20 -2.48
N LYS A 188 -3.71 6.89 -2.94
CA LYS A 188 -3.04 7.91 -2.13
C LYS A 188 -3.96 9.09 -1.80
N SER A 189 -4.81 9.53 -2.74
CA SER A 189 -5.76 10.61 -2.48
C SER A 189 -6.81 10.22 -1.44
N SER A 190 -7.26 8.97 -1.46
CA SER A 190 -8.24 8.47 -0.49
C SER A 190 -7.63 8.27 0.91
N VAL A 191 -6.38 7.79 0.98
CA VAL A 191 -5.67 7.54 2.24
C VAL A 191 -5.20 8.84 2.89
N SER A 192 -4.83 9.86 2.11
CA SER A 192 -4.33 11.13 2.64
C SER A 192 -5.35 11.85 3.52
N LEU A 193 -6.64 11.68 3.28
CA LEU A 193 -7.71 12.21 4.13
C LEU A 193 -7.72 11.51 5.51
N SER A 194 -7.55 10.20 5.54
CA SER A 194 -7.48 9.44 6.80
C SER A 194 -6.16 9.67 7.54
N ASP A 195 -5.04 9.75 6.82
CA ASP A 195 -3.72 10.05 7.39
C ASP A 195 -3.69 11.46 8.05
N SER A 196 -4.36 12.46 7.45
CA SER A 196 -4.43 13.81 8.03
C SER A 196 -5.19 13.85 9.36
N ILE A 197 -6.19 13.00 9.53
CA ILE A 197 -6.93 12.87 10.80
C ILE A 197 -6.03 12.21 11.85
N ILE A 198 -5.34 11.14 11.48
CA ILE A 198 -4.43 10.41 12.39
C ILE A 198 -3.21 11.27 12.76
N GLU A 199 -2.64 12.02 11.82
CA GLU A 199 -1.52 12.94 12.09
C GLU A 199 -1.92 14.14 12.96
N SER A 200 -3.21 14.47 13.02
CA SER A 200 -3.71 15.54 13.90
C SER A 200 -3.85 15.11 15.36
N ILE A 201 -3.92 13.79 15.64
CA ILE A 201 -3.97 13.28 17.01
C ILE A 201 -2.64 13.59 17.73
N PRO A 202 -2.66 14.27 18.88
CA PRO A 202 -1.45 14.61 19.59
C PRO A 202 -0.73 13.36 20.10
N LYS A 203 0.58 13.31 19.94
CA LYS A 203 1.42 12.21 20.45
C LYS A 203 1.55 12.19 21.96
N ASP A 204 1.41 13.36 22.58
CA ASP A 204 1.47 13.56 24.04
C ASP A 204 0.23 14.29 24.50
N VAL A 205 -0.22 13.96 25.70
CA VAL A 205 -1.40 14.56 26.36
C VAL A 205 -1.06 15.06 27.75
N ASN A 206 -1.82 16.04 28.23
CA ASN A 206 -1.71 16.55 29.56
C ASN A 206 -2.58 15.72 30.52
N VAL A 207 -1.95 14.99 31.44
CA VAL A 207 -2.62 14.16 32.45
C VAL A 207 -2.65 14.91 33.76
N TYR A 208 -3.78 14.90 34.45
CA TYR A 208 -3.92 15.47 35.78
C TYR A 208 -3.68 14.39 36.84
N GLU A 209 -2.52 14.46 37.47
CA GLU A 209 -2.05 13.50 38.45
C GLU A 209 -1.45 14.23 39.68
N ASN A 210 -1.76 13.78 40.90
CA ASN A 210 -1.23 14.35 42.15
C ASN A 210 -1.37 15.89 42.24
N GLN A 211 -2.50 16.46 41.83
CA GLN A 211 -2.80 17.90 41.80
C GLN A 211 -1.87 18.73 40.87
N THR A 212 -1.17 18.05 39.98
CA THR A 212 -0.29 18.67 38.97
C THR A 212 -0.62 18.15 37.56
N THR A 213 -0.27 18.93 36.57
CA THR A 213 -0.40 18.52 35.18
C THR A 213 0.92 17.98 34.68
N VAL A 214 0.94 16.72 34.27
CA VAL A 214 2.13 16.05 33.71
C VAL A 214 1.87 15.70 32.26
N ARG A 215 2.85 15.91 31.39
CA ARG A 215 2.77 15.53 30.00
C ARG A 215 3.22 14.08 29.83
N LYS A 216 2.33 13.22 29.31
CA LYS A 216 2.60 11.80 29.06
C LYS A 216 2.36 11.46 27.60
N PRO A 217 3.14 10.54 27.01
CA PRO A 217 2.84 9.98 25.70
C PRO A 217 1.48 9.29 25.67
N LEU A 218 0.73 9.44 24.55
CA LEU A 218 -0.62 8.91 24.40
C LEU A 218 -0.70 7.38 24.63
N ASN A 219 0.33 6.65 24.24
CA ASN A 219 0.43 5.19 24.42
C ASN A 219 0.68 4.71 25.87
N GLN A 220 0.87 5.64 26.80
CA GLN A 220 1.05 5.36 28.23
C GLN A 220 -0.17 5.75 29.09
N ILE A 221 -1.27 6.13 28.44
CA ILE A 221 -2.52 6.49 29.12
C ILE A 221 -3.31 5.22 29.38
N GLU A 222 -3.77 5.08 30.63
CA GLU A 222 -4.55 3.95 31.11
C GLU A 222 -6.02 4.35 31.36
N ILE A 223 -6.89 3.34 31.38
CA ILE A 223 -8.31 3.56 31.71
C ILE A 223 -8.43 4.09 33.15
N GLY A 224 -9.04 5.26 33.30
CA GLY A 224 -9.19 5.95 34.58
C GLY A 224 -8.27 7.15 34.75
N ASP A 225 -7.31 7.34 33.83
CA ASP A 225 -6.51 8.57 33.79
C ASP A 225 -7.39 9.79 33.46
N VAL A 226 -7.08 10.92 34.07
CA VAL A 226 -7.76 12.19 33.83
C VAL A 226 -6.88 13.04 32.90
N ILE A 227 -7.36 13.31 31.70
CA ILE A 227 -6.66 14.16 30.73
C ILE A 227 -7.27 15.57 30.72
N ILE A 228 -6.43 16.57 30.46
CA ILE A 228 -6.83 17.97 30.29
C ILE A 228 -6.74 18.32 28.81
N VAL A 229 -7.89 18.65 28.22
CA VAL A 229 -7.98 19.14 26.84
C VAL A 229 -8.33 20.63 26.89
N LYS A 230 -7.50 21.47 26.24
CA LYS A 230 -7.71 22.91 26.18
C LYS A 230 -8.51 23.29 24.93
N LYS A 231 -9.10 24.48 24.95
CA LYS A 231 -9.79 25.03 23.79
C LYS A 231 -8.88 25.06 22.57
N GLY A 232 -9.34 24.50 21.46
CA GLY A 232 -8.60 24.37 20.20
C GLY A 232 -7.68 23.15 20.13
N GLU A 233 -7.61 22.32 21.16
CA GLU A 233 -6.93 21.03 21.11
C GLU A 233 -7.89 19.93 20.67
N ILE A 234 -7.35 18.87 20.08
CA ILE A 234 -8.10 17.68 19.67
C ILE A 234 -8.27 16.78 20.89
N ILE A 235 -9.47 16.24 21.08
CA ILE A 235 -9.75 15.20 22.06
C ILE A 235 -9.11 13.90 21.58
N PRO A 236 -8.06 13.39 22.26
CA PRO A 236 -7.23 12.33 21.70
C PRO A 236 -7.75 10.92 21.96
N LEU A 237 -8.64 10.73 22.91
CA LEU A 237 -9.15 9.44 23.40
C LEU A 237 -10.63 9.54 23.77
N ASP A 238 -11.33 8.42 23.71
CA ASP A 238 -12.67 8.30 24.22
C ASP A 238 -12.70 8.42 25.76
N GLY A 239 -13.71 9.09 26.29
CA GLY A 239 -13.81 9.31 27.73
C GLY A 239 -15.11 9.97 28.12
N VAL A 240 -15.24 10.27 29.39
CA VAL A 240 -16.39 11.00 29.99
C VAL A 240 -15.90 12.33 30.53
N ILE A 241 -16.65 13.39 30.25
CA ILE A 241 -16.34 14.74 30.76
C ILE A 241 -16.64 14.81 32.25
N ILE A 242 -15.60 14.94 33.06
CA ILE A 242 -15.72 15.03 34.50
C ILE A 242 -15.84 16.48 34.98
N ARG A 243 -15.40 17.45 34.19
CA ARG A 243 -15.48 18.87 34.52
C ARG A 243 -15.34 19.76 33.29
N GLY A 244 -16.22 20.75 33.17
CA GLY A 244 -16.19 21.77 32.13
C GLY A 244 -17.29 21.61 31.09
N SER A 245 -17.30 22.55 30.13
CA SER A 245 -18.15 22.51 28.95
C SER A 245 -17.43 23.19 27.80
N SER A 246 -17.68 22.74 26.59
CA SER A 246 -17.10 23.31 25.35
C SER A 246 -17.98 23.00 24.16
N GLU A 247 -17.68 23.62 23.06
CA GLU A 247 -18.18 23.23 21.73
C GLU A 247 -17.12 22.40 21.03
N VAL A 248 -17.52 21.27 20.47
CA VAL A 248 -16.65 20.35 19.72
C VAL A 248 -17.10 20.33 18.27
N ASP A 249 -16.15 20.46 17.37
CA ASP A 249 -16.34 20.32 15.94
C ASP A 249 -16.11 18.85 15.54
N GLU A 250 -17.20 18.16 15.23
CA GLU A 250 -17.19 16.76 14.74
C GLU A 250 -17.40 16.66 13.23
N SER A 251 -17.32 17.77 12.50
CA SER A 251 -17.62 17.84 11.06
C SER A 251 -16.78 16.87 10.21
N VAL A 252 -15.57 16.56 10.66
CA VAL A 252 -14.68 15.61 9.99
C VAL A 252 -15.21 14.17 10.05
N ILE A 253 -15.98 13.82 11.07
CA ILE A 253 -16.53 12.47 11.28
C ILE A 253 -17.99 12.41 10.87
N SER A 254 -18.81 13.33 11.37
CA SER A 254 -20.25 13.36 11.13
C SER A 254 -20.65 13.98 9.78
N GLY A 255 -19.80 14.86 9.21
CA GLY A 255 -20.10 15.68 8.04
C GLY A 255 -21.02 16.87 8.34
N GLU A 256 -21.45 17.07 9.56
CA GLU A 256 -22.28 18.19 9.99
C GLU A 256 -21.41 19.38 10.41
N SER A 257 -21.75 20.57 9.93
CA SER A 257 -20.96 21.79 10.18
C SER A 257 -21.32 22.50 11.48
N GLU A 258 -22.34 22.04 12.20
CA GLU A 258 -22.75 22.65 13.47
C GLU A 258 -21.94 22.04 14.63
N PRO A 259 -21.25 22.86 15.45
CA PRO A 259 -20.52 22.38 16.61
C PRO A 259 -21.46 21.78 17.66
N LEU A 260 -21.08 20.65 18.22
CA LEU A 260 -21.82 20.01 19.30
C LEU A 260 -21.40 20.61 20.66
N THR A 261 -22.37 21.07 21.44
CA THR A 261 -22.10 21.50 22.83
C THR A 261 -21.98 20.28 23.73
N ILE A 262 -20.84 20.12 24.39
CA ILE A 262 -20.57 19.06 25.35
C ILE A 262 -20.42 19.61 26.76
N LYS A 263 -20.81 18.84 27.78
CA LYS A 263 -20.82 19.21 29.19
C LYS A 263 -20.47 18.04 30.09
N GLU A 264 -20.37 18.31 31.38
CA GLU A 264 -20.12 17.30 32.41
C GLU A 264 -21.12 16.15 32.36
N GLY A 265 -20.60 14.91 32.23
CA GLY A 265 -21.38 13.68 32.13
C GLY A 265 -21.57 13.17 30.71
N ASP A 266 -21.24 13.94 29.70
CA ASP A 266 -21.27 13.51 28.28
C ASP A 266 -20.06 12.64 27.93
#